data_b2e984ee0a78c48b33fe9168ca332a20
#
_entry.id   b2e984ee0a78c48b33fe9168ca332a20
#
_cell.length_a   1.000
_cell.length_b   1.000
_cell.length_c   1.000
_cell.angle_alpha   90.00
_cell.angle_beta   90.00
_cell.angle_gamma   90.00
#
_symmetry.space_group_name_H-M   'P 1'
#
loop_
_entity.id
_entity.type
_entity.pdbx_description
1 polymer ?
#
loop_
_entity_poly.entity_id
_entity_poly.type
_entity_poly.pdbx_seq_one_letter_code
_entity_poly.pdbx_strand_id
1 'polypeptide(L)'
;FIFRLNDYSYDIPDQVAPLYMDVIIITHAWSSHPFDDFILFEYFAVPQAEIEDAYFFYYAGVQLQTGTLSNAYDNLVYYDEERRMLVVDDQPGGDDDNIGIIGYMLFQPDGYEPEDLNWTFDNTTTMGHDDVDQYDITVQGISQPSTDGCNGAGGCGRIAFGPIDLYVGDTIHYYVAEIFGEDIEDFEENADRVLALLNNDFNTPGPPPQPDFRVSVDNHSVLIDWEIFPTSVNPEIYQDPYRMDNEVQPFEGYRLYKSNYSIDGPFTMLA
;
A
#
# COMPACT_ATOMS: atom_id res chain seq x y z
N PHE A 1 -12.12 5.28 -0.18
CA PHE A 1 -13.42 4.61 -0.38
C PHE A 1 -13.65 3.61 0.75
N ILE A 2 -14.91 3.33 1.08
CA ILE A 2 -15.28 2.36 2.13
C ILE A 2 -16.26 1.35 1.51
N PHE A 3 -15.93 0.07 1.61
CA PHE A 3 -16.78 -1.03 1.20
C PHE A 3 -17.20 -1.84 2.41
N ARG A 4 -18.41 -2.42 2.37
CA ARG A 4 -18.87 -3.38 3.35
C ARG A 4 -19.35 -4.63 2.62
N LEU A 5 -18.83 -5.76 3.03
CA LEU A 5 -19.12 -7.07 2.46
C LEU A 5 -19.59 -8.00 3.58
N ASN A 6 -20.41 -8.95 3.25
CA ASN A 6 -20.73 -10.09 4.12
C ASN A 6 -21.01 -11.33 3.27
N ASP A 7 -20.90 -12.47 3.88
CA ASP A 7 -21.12 -13.77 3.24
C ASP A 7 -22.44 -14.43 3.64
N TYR A 8 -23.42 -13.66 4.12
CA TYR A 8 -24.71 -14.20 4.59
C TYR A 8 -25.68 -14.60 3.48
N SER A 9 -25.29 -14.48 2.22
CA SER A 9 -26.17 -14.75 1.10
C SER A 9 -26.44 -16.25 0.96
N TYR A 10 -27.70 -16.64 1.06
CA TYR A 10 -28.17 -18.02 0.93
C TYR A 10 -28.30 -18.51 -0.52
N ASP A 11 -28.01 -17.68 -1.51
CA ASP A 11 -28.21 -17.97 -2.93
C ASP A 11 -26.94 -18.51 -3.63
N ILE A 12 -25.92 -18.89 -2.90
CA ILE A 12 -24.75 -19.56 -3.47
C ILE A 12 -25.04 -21.04 -3.59
N PRO A 13 -25.02 -21.62 -4.81
CA PRO A 13 -25.38 -23.02 -5.01
C PRO A 13 -24.43 -23.98 -4.27
N ASP A 14 -24.96 -24.72 -3.36
CA ASP A 14 -24.61 -26.07 -2.90
C ASP A 14 -23.20 -26.40 -2.38
N GLN A 15 -22.21 -25.49 -2.27
CA GLN A 15 -20.84 -25.92 -1.94
C GLN A 15 -20.06 -25.03 -0.96
N VAL A 16 -20.54 -23.89 -0.58
CA VAL A 16 -19.83 -22.99 0.33
C VAL A 16 -20.70 -22.69 1.54
N ALA A 17 -20.29 -23.15 2.71
CA ALA A 17 -20.91 -22.73 3.96
C ALA A 17 -20.47 -21.31 4.29
N PRO A 18 -21.39 -20.37 4.58
CA PRO A 18 -20.98 -19.02 4.98
C PRO A 18 -20.19 -19.05 6.29
N LEU A 19 -19.12 -18.30 6.34
CA LEU A 19 -18.31 -18.10 7.55
C LEU A 19 -18.94 -17.11 8.54
N TYR A 20 -20.04 -16.46 8.13
CA TYR A 20 -20.71 -15.41 8.91
C TYR A 20 -19.75 -14.30 9.31
N MET A 21 -19.01 -13.76 8.33
CA MET A 21 -18.05 -12.70 8.47
C MET A 21 -18.59 -11.38 7.90
N ASP A 22 -18.49 -10.30 8.67
CA ASP A 22 -18.62 -8.93 8.15
C ASP A 22 -17.23 -8.39 7.85
N VAL A 23 -17.03 -7.82 6.67
CA VAL A 23 -15.75 -7.21 6.28
C VAL A 23 -15.97 -5.77 5.88
N ILE A 24 -15.19 -4.87 6.47
CA ILE A 24 -15.11 -3.47 6.07
C ILE A 24 -13.73 -3.27 5.44
N ILE A 25 -13.70 -2.66 4.27
CA ILE A 25 -12.46 -2.33 3.55
C ILE A 25 -12.41 -0.82 3.36
N ILE A 26 -11.33 -0.20 3.79
CA ILE A 26 -11.03 1.21 3.54
C ILE A 26 -9.84 1.28 2.60
N THR A 27 -9.97 2.01 1.49
CA THR A 27 -8.88 2.17 0.53
C THR A 27 -8.24 3.52 0.69
N HIS A 28 -6.92 3.53 0.82
CA HIS A 28 -6.06 4.70 0.90
C HIS A 28 -5.21 4.79 -0.36
N ALA A 29 -5.17 5.95 -0.97
CA ALA A 29 -4.33 6.23 -2.13
C ALA A 29 -3.88 7.69 -2.09
N TRP A 30 -2.68 7.94 -2.56
CA TRP A 30 -2.07 9.27 -2.61
C TRP A 30 -1.87 9.68 -4.07
N SER A 31 -1.88 10.97 -4.34
CA SER A 31 -1.72 11.52 -5.70
C SER A 31 -0.41 12.28 -5.88
N SER A 32 0.47 12.24 -4.90
CA SER A 32 1.74 12.97 -4.91
C SER A 32 2.91 12.01 -4.82
N HIS A 33 3.83 12.16 -5.75
CA HIS A 33 5.10 11.47 -5.67
C HIS A 33 5.82 11.78 -4.32
N PRO A 34 6.43 10.79 -3.67
CA PRO A 34 6.66 9.40 -4.11
C PRO A 34 5.66 8.37 -3.55
N PHE A 35 4.41 8.76 -3.28
CA PHE A 35 3.39 7.91 -2.67
C PHE A 35 2.26 7.52 -3.64
N ASP A 36 2.43 7.77 -4.94
CA ASP A 36 1.42 7.55 -5.98
C ASP A 36 1.50 6.19 -6.68
N ASP A 37 2.53 5.38 -6.36
CA ASP A 37 2.79 4.08 -6.97
C ASP A 37 2.30 2.88 -6.13
N PHE A 38 1.44 3.12 -5.14
CA PHE A 38 0.81 2.06 -4.37
C PHE A 38 -0.59 2.43 -3.86
N ILE A 39 -1.36 1.39 -3.57
CA ILE A 39 -2.68 1.49 -2.93
C ILE A 39 -2.66 0.64 -1.67
N LEU A 40 -3.16 1.17 -0.56
CA LEU A 40 -3.28 0.45 0.68
C LEU A 40 -4.74 0.16 0.98
N PHE A 41 -5.05 -1.09 1.27
CA PHE A 41 -6.34 -1.58 1.71
C PHE A 41 -6.29 -1.91 3.19
N GLU A 42 -7.13 -1.30 3.96
CA GLU A 42 -7.30 -1.51 5.39
C GLU A 42 -8.55 -2.38 5.62
N TYR A 43 -8.37 -3.53 6.25
CA TYR A 43 -9.41 -4.52 6.46
C TYR A 43 -9.80 -4.60 7.93
N PHE A 44 -11.11 -4.62 8.16
CA PHE A 44 -11.71 -4.97 9.45
C PHE A 44 -12.62 -6.16 9.23
N ALA A 45 -12.21 -7.34 9.69
CA ALA A 45 -13.00 -8.55 9.62
C ALA A 45 -13.64 -8.84 10.99
N VAL A 46 -14.97 -8.94 11.02
CA VAL A 46 -15.76 -9.09 12.24
C VAL A 46 -16.55 -10.37 12.17
N PRO A 47 -16.15 -11.43 12.89
CA PRO A 47 -16.86 -12.71 12.91
C PRO A 47 -18.21 -12.59 13.65
N GLN A 48 -19.25 -13.19 13.09
CA GLN A 48 -20.56 -13.31 13.70
C GLN A 48 -20.81 -14.74 14.25
N ALA A 49 -19.86 -15.65 14.04
CA ALA A 49 -19.79 -16.99 14.60
C ALA A 49 -18.36 -17.27 15.05
N GLU A 50 -18.17 -18.26 15.91
CA GLU A 50 -16.83 -18.74 16.27
C GLU A 50 -16.25 -19.53 15.09
N ILE A 51 -14.97 -19.24 14.75
CA ILE A 51 -14.22 -19.86 13.66
C ILE A 51 -12.87 -20.29 14.24
N GLU A 52 -12.56 -21.56 14.18
CA GLU A 52 -11.27 -22.12 14.59
C GLU A 52 -10.32 -22.17 13.39
N ASP A 53 -9.03 -21.97 13.61
CA ASP A 53 -7.96 -22.10 12.63
C ASP A 53 -8.17 -21.27 11.35
N ALA A 54 -8.69 -20.05 11.45
CA ALA A 54 -8.93 -19.18 10.30
C ALA A 54 -7.62 -18.72 9.64
N TYR A 55 -7.61 -18.75 8.29
CA TYR A 55 -6.57 -18.15 7.49
C TYR A 55 -7.14 -16.98 6.68
N PHE A 56 -6.40 -15.88 6.64
CA PHE A 56 -6.70 -14.74 5.80
C PHE A 56 -5.76 -14.77 4.60
N PHE A 57 -6.31 -14.76 3.41
CA PHE A 57 -5.49 -14.77 2.21
C PHE A 57 -5.86 -13.64 1.25
N TYR A 58 -4.88 -13.20 0.50
CA TYR A 58 -5.04 -12.33 -0.66
C TYR A 58 -4.66 -13.10 -1.91
N TYR A 59 -5.57 -13.15 -2.87
CA TYR A 59 -5.32 -13.77 -4.17
C TYR A 59 -5.12 -12.69 -5.22
N ALA A 60 -4.02 -12.78 -5.95
CA ALA A 60 -3.72 -11.94 -7.09
C ALA A 60 -3.73 -12.76 -8.38
N GLY A 61 -4.40 -12.24 -9.39
CA GLY A 61 -4.35 -12.75 -10.76
C GLY A 61 -3.97 -11.60 -11.68
N VAL A 62 -2.68 -11.47 -11.96
CA VAL A 62 -2.12 -10.34 -12.71
C VAL A 62 -1.54 -10.82 -14.02
N GLN A 63 -1.76 -10.04 -15.06
CA GLN A 63 -1.13 -10.23 -16.36
C GLN A 63 -0.37 -8.97 -16.72
N LEU A 64 0.93 -8.97 -16.46
CA LEU A 64 1.82 -7.93 -16.92
C LEU A 64 2.13 -8.21 -18.39
N GLN A 65 1.53 -7.43 -19.29
CA GLN A 65 1.66 -7.65 -20.74
C GLN A 65 1.28 -6.42 -21.55
N THR A 66 1.88 -6.27 -22.72
CA THR A 66 1.42 -5.36 -23.76
C THR A 66 0.78 -6.15 -24.89
N GLY A 67 -0.48 -5.83 -25.26
CA GLY A 67 -1.13 -6.39 -26.43
C GLY A 67 -2.02 -7.61 -26.20
N THR A 68 -1.63 -8.80 -26.65
CA THR A 68 -2.48 -10.02 -26.60
C THR A 68 -2.14 -10.92 -25.42
N LEU A 69 -3.12 -11.69 -24.96
CA LEU A 69 -2.99 -12.62 -23.81
C LEU A 69 -1.84 -13.64 -23.90
N SER A 70 -1.20 -13.76 -25.07
CA SER A 70 -0.09 -14.70 -25.28
C SER A 70 1.25 -14.23 -24.75
N ASN A 71 1.35 -13.00 -24.27
CA ASN A 71 2.63 -12.38 -23.90
C ASN A 71 2.92 -12.40 -22.40
N ALA A 72 2.03 -12.94 -21.57
CA ALA A 72 2.20 -12.99 -20.12
C ALA A 72 2.84 -14.31 -19.62
N TYR A 73 3.41 -15.11 -20.52
CA TYR A 73 4.01 -16.41 -20.16
C TYR A 73 5.35 -16.32 -19.44
N ASP A 74 5.97 -15.17 -19.44
CA ASP A 74 7.24 -14.89 -18.79
C ASP A 74 7.11 -14.18 -17.47
N ASN A 75 5.89 -13.86 -17.02
CA ASN A 75 5.68 -13.30 -15.70
C ASN A 75 6.12 -14.28 -14.60
N LEU A 76 7.16 -13.93 -13.87
CA LEU A 76 7.66 -14.71 -12.74
C LEU A 76 6.88 -14.35 -11.48
N VAL A 77 6.31 -15.36 -10.82
CA VAL A 77 5.63 -15.19 -9.54
C VAL A 77 6.46 -15.80 -8.43
N TYR A 78 6.78 -15.01 -7.42
CA TYR A 78 7.58 -15.45 -6.29
C TYR A 78 7.17 -14.78 -4.99
N TYR A 79 7.71 -15.29 -3.89
CA TYR A 79 7.53 -14.74 -2.55
C TYR A 79 8.79 -13.99 -2.11
N ASP A 80 8.63 -12.72 -1.77
CA ASP A 80 9.64 -11.94 -1.05
C ASP A 80 9.47 -12.20 0.45
N GLU A 81 10.41 -12.98 1.01
CA GLU A 81 10.37 -13.39 2.41
C GLU A 81 10.66 -12.22 3.36
N GLU A 82 11.47 -11.27 2.95
CA GLU A 82 11.84 -10.12 3.78
C GLU A 82 10.64 -9.19 4.03
N ARG A 83 9.88 -8.94 2.96
CA ARG A 83 8.71 -8.04 2.99
C ARG A 83 7.38 -8.78 3.09
N ARG A 84 7.38 -10.13 3.12
CA ARG A 84 6.18 -10.99 3.13
C ARG A 84 5.21 -10.61 2.01
N MET A 85 5.71 -10.62 0.80
CA MET A 85 5.03 -10.08 -0.36
C MET A 85 4.98 -11.12 -1.49
N LEU A 86 3.80 -11.24 -2.10
CA LEU A 86 3.66 -11.89 -3.40
C LEU A 86 4.10 -10.91 -4.46
N VAL A 87 5.02 -11.30 -5.33
CA VAL A 87 5.55 -10.47 -6.41
C VAL A 87 5.26 -11.12 -7.74
N VAL A 88 4.82 -10.33 -8.70
CA VAL A 88 4.70 -10.67 -10.11
C VAL A 88 5.64 -9.75 -10.88
N ASP A 89 6.64 -10.32 -11.51
CA ASP A 89 7.71 -9.63 -12.20
C ASP A 89 7.67 -10.02 -13.68
N ASP A 90 7.58 -9.03 -14.55
CA ASP A 90 7.61 -9.20 -15.99
C ASP A 90 9.07 -9.41 -16.45
N GLN A 91 9.43 -10.65 -16.70
CA GLN A 91 10.82 -11.02 -17.02
C GLN A 91 11.18 -10.61 -18.46
N PRO A 92 12.41 -10.11 -18.69
CA PRO A 92 12.86 -9.80 -20.03
C PRO A 92 12.97 -11.06 -20.89
N GLY A 93 12.31 -11.09 -22.03
CA GLY A 93 12.46 -12.18 -23.01
C GLY A 93 11.21 -12.66 -23.72
N GLY A 94 10.06 -12.15 -23.35
CA GLY A 94 8.83 -12.37 -24.08
C GLY A 94 8.75 -11.57 -25.41
N ASP A 95 7.56 -11.55 -26.01
CA ASP A 95 7.29 -10.79 -27.23
C ASP A 95 6.96 -9.30 -26.95
N ASP A 96 7.00 -8.88 -25.69
CA ASP A 96 6.68 -7.55 -25.20
C ASP A 96 7.88 -6.90 -24.48
N ASP A 97 7.78 -5.60 -24.33
CA ASP A 97 8.71 -4.85 -23.49
C ASP A 97 8.39 -5.12 -22.03
N ASN A 98 9.39 -5.17 -21.17
CA ASN A 98 9.21 -5.25 -19.72
C ASN A 98 8.35 -4.05 -19.25
N ILE A 99 7.17 -4.31 -18.67
CA ILE A 99 6.22 -3.30 -18.25
C ILE A 99 6.24 -3.03 -16.74
N GLY A 100 7.12 -3.68 -16.00
CA GLY A 100 7.32 -3.43 -14.59
C GLY A 100 7.01 -4.60 -13.68
N ILE A 101 6.89 -4.29 -12.40
CA ILE A 101 6.71 -5.25 -11.32
C ILE A 101 5.48 -4.82 -10.49
N ILE A 102 4.69 -5.79 -10.06
CA ILE A 102 3.61 -5.57 -9.11
C ILE A 102 3.76 -6.51 -7.92
N GLY A 103 3.51 -5.99 -6.71
CA GLY A 103 3.56 -6.77 -5.49
C GLY A 103 2.34 -6.58 -4.63
N TYR A 104 2.05 -7.60 -3.82
CA TYR A 104 0.99 -7.60 -2.85
C TYR A 104 1.57 -7.94 -1.49
N MET A 105 1.75 -6.92 -0.66
CA MET A 105 2.29 -7.06 0.69
C MET A 105 1.14 -7.24 1.67
N LEU A 106 1.17 -8.34 2.42
CA LEU A 106 0.17 -8.65 3.43
C LEU A 106 0.77 -8.42 4.81
N PHE A 107 0.12 -7.59 5.61
CA PHE A 107 0.58 -7.27 6.96
C PHE A 107 -0.09 -8.15 8.01
N GLN A 108 0.65 -8.47 9.08
CA GLN A 108 0.08 -9.16 10.21
C GLN A 108 -1.04 -8.34 10.84
N PRO A 109 -2.08 -8.98 11.40
CA PRO A 109 -3.13 -8.26 12.08
C PRO A 109 -2.66 -7.68 13.41
N ASP A 110 -3.34 -6.64 13.85
CA ASP A 110 -3.07 -5.99 15.13
C ASP A 110 -3.08 -7.00 16.29
N GLY A 111 -2.07 -6.90 17.15
CA GLY A 111 -1.93 -7.77 18.32
C GLY A 111 -1.25 -9.10 18.05
N TYR A 112 -0.77 -9.35 16.84
CA TYR A 112 0.02 -10.52 16.48
C TYR A 112 1.42 -10.10 16.04
N GLU A 113 2.42 -10.86 16.52
CA GLU A 113 3.76 -10.73 15.96
C GLU A 113 3.90 -11.65 14.73
N PRO A 114 4.73 -11.27 13.74
CA PRO A 114 4.88 -12.07 12.52
C PRO A 114 5.29 -13.53 12.75
N GLU A 115 6.07 -13.79 13.78
CA GLU A 115 6.53 -15.12 14.17
C GLU A 115 5.45 -16.00 14.82
N ASP A 116 4.35 -15.41 15.27
CA ASP A 116 3.22 -16.15 15.83
C ASP A 116 2.29 -16.72 14.76
N LEU A 117 2.49 -16.30 13.49
CA LEU A 117 1.66 -16.67 12.36
C LEU A 117 2.40 -17.60 11.40
N ASN A 118 1.66 -18.53 10.82
CA ASN A 118 2.14 -19.30 9.68
C ASN A 118 1.87 -18.51 8.40
N TRP A 119 2.93 -18.08 7.74
CA TRP A 119 2.87 -17.39 6.45
C TRP A 119 2.93 -18.42 5.33
N THR A 120 2.05 -18.27 4.36
CA THR A 120 1.97 -19.17 3.23
C THR A 120 1.95 -18.39 1.93
N PHE A 121 2.55 -18.97 0.93
CA PHE A 121 2.55 -18.46 -0.43
C PHE A 121 2.36 -19.63 -1.41
N ASP A 122 1.39 -19.49 -2.28
CA ASP A 122 1.13 -20.47 -3.33
C ASP A 122 0.95 -19.76 -4.68
N ASN A 123 1.66 -20.22 -5.67
CA ASN A 123 1.60 -19.74 -7.06
C ASN A 123 1.01 -20.77 -8.01
N THR A 124 0.34 -21.80 -7.50
CA THR A 124 -0.23 -22.83 -8.35
C THR A 124 -1.53 -22.37 -9.01
N THR A 125 -1.75 -22.85 -10.21
CA THR A 125 -2.91 -22.53 -11.03
C THR A 125 -4.20 -23.24 -10.60
N THR A 126 -4.08 -24.23 -9.74
CA THR A 126 -5.20 -25.02 -9.26
C THR A 126 -5.92 -24.25 -8.16
N MET A 127 -6.84 -23.40 -8.57
CA MET A 127 -7.91 -23.01 -7.66
C MET A 127 -8.69 -24.29 -7.34
N GLY A 128 -8.57 -24.77 -6.11
CA GLY A 128 -9.42 -25.84 -5.63
C GLY A 128 -10.89 -25.49 -5.88
N HIS A 129 -11.71 -26.48 -6.13
CA HIS A 129 -13.10 -26.28 -6.50
C HIS A 129 -14.04 -26.20 -5.30
N ASP A 130 -13.55 -26.55 -4.10
CA ASP A 130 -14.31 -26.49 -2.86
C ASP A 130 -13.50 -25.87 -1.71
N ASP A 131 -14.16 -25.66 -0.58
CA ASP A 131 -13.57 -25.01 0.58
C ASP A 131 -12.40 -25.80 1.19
N VAL A 132 -12.46 -27.13 1.14
CA VAL A 132 -11.40 -28.01 1.67
C VAL A 132 -10.15 -27.87 0.82
N ASP A 133 -10.30 -27.94 -0.51
CA ASP A 133 -9.18 -27.74 -1.44
C ASP A 133 -8.55 -26.35 -1.26
N GLN A 134 -9.37 -25.31 -1.07
CA GLN A 134 -8.88 -23.94 -0.84
C GLN A 134 -8.10 -23.84 0.47
N TYR A 135 -8.61 -24.45 1.53
CA TYR A 135 -7.92 -24.46 2.82
C TYR A 135 -6.61 -25.25 2.73
N ASP A 136 -6.65 -26.46 2.16
CA ASP A 136 -5.48 -27.32 2.03
C ASP A 136 -4.34 -26.64 1.23
N ILE A 137 -4.67 -25.90 0.17
CA ILE A 137 -3.68 -25.09 -0.58
C ILE A 137 -3.16 -23.95 0.29
N THR A 138 -4.03 -23.26 1.00
CA THR A 138 -3.67 -22.09 1.80
C THR A 138 -2.68 -22.44 2.93
N VAL A 139 -2.71 -23.66 3.47
CA VAL A 139 -1.85 -24.07 4.61
C VAL A 139 -0.56 -24.76 4.21
N GLN A 140 -0.28 -24.96 2.91
CA GLN A 140 0.87 -25.77 2.43
C GLN A 140 2.24 -25.15 2.65
N GLY A 141 2.33 -23.88 3.01
CA GLY A 141 3.59 -23.15 3.20
C GLY A 141 4.01 -22.38 1.94
N ILE A 142 5.33 -22.19 1.76
CA ILE A 142 5.86 -21.32 0.71
C ILE A 142 6.27 -22.14 -0.51
N SER A 143 5.63 -21.88 -1.64
CA SER A 143 5.95 -22.46 -2.95
C SER A 143 7.22 -21.87 -3.55
N GLN A 144 7.84 -22.61 -4.47
CA GLN A 144 8.97 -22.11 -5.25
C GLN A 144 8.50 -21.11 -6.32
N PRO A 145 9.36 -20.17 -6.74
CA PRO A 145 9.08 -19.28 -7.87
C PRO A 145 8.67 -20.04 -9.13
N SER A 146 7.72 -19.50 -9.89
CA SER A 146 7.21 -20.13 -11.10
C SER A 146 6.71 -19.11 -12.12
N THR A 147 6.89 -19.42 -13.40
CA THR A 147 6.26 -18.73 -14.54
C THR A 147 4.99 -19.45 -15.02
N ASP A 148 4.66 -20.61 -14.43
CA ASP A 148 3.52 -21.44 -14.85
C ASP A 148 2.17 -20.97 -14.25
N GLY A 149 2.16 -19.84 -13.56
CA GLY A 149 0.99 -19.27 -12.94
C GLY A 149 -0.20 -19.11 -13.89
N CYS A 150 -1.44 -19.23 -13.38
CA CYS A 150 -2.69 -19.03 -14.13
C CYS A 150 -2.85 -19.88 -15.41
N ASN A 151 -2.44 -21.15 -15.39
CA ASN A 151 -2.45 -22.03 -16.57
C ASN A 151 -1.53 -21.52 -17.71
N GLY A 152 -0.41 -20.91 -17.37
CA GLY A 152 0.53 -20.39 -18.34
C GLY A 152 0.08 -19.08 -19.01
N ALA A 153 -0.80 -18.32 -18.41
CA ALA A 153 -1.31 -17.08 -18.97
C ALA A 153 -1.27 -15.92 -17.95
N GLY A 154 -0.14 -15.67 -17.33
CA GLY A 154 0.06 -14.58 -16.39
C GLY A 154 0.46 -14.99 -14.98
N GLY A 155 0.69 -14.00 -14.13
CA GLY A 155 1.08 -14.18 -12.76
C GLY A 155 -0.14 -14.39 -11.85
N CYS A 156 -0.26 -15.57 -11.24
CA CYS A 156 -1.24 -15.83 -10.20
C CYS A 156 -0.54 -16.28 -8.93
N GLY A 157 -1.05 -15.83 -7.83
CA GLY A 157 -0.57 -16.29 -6.55
C GLY A 157 -1.51 -15.94 -5.43
N ARG A 158 -1.26 -16.54 -4.31
CA ARG A 158 -1.95 -16.29 -3.06
C ARG A 158 -0.91 -16.16 -1.97
N ILE A 159 -1.13 -15.17 -1.10
CA ILE A 159 -0.38 -15.00 0.13
C ILE A 159 -1.35 -15.03 1.30
N ALA A 160 -1.01 -15.69 2.38
CA ALA A 160 -1.89 -15.83 3.53
C ALA A 160 -1.13 -15.80 4.84
N PHE A 161 -1.86 -15.51 5.92
CA PHE A 161 -1.42 -15.71 7.29
C PHE A 161 -2.52 -16.42 8.11
N GLY A 162 -2.12 -17.13 9.14
CA GLY A 162 -2.95 -17.86 10.10
C GLY A 162 -2.12 -18.92 10.81
N PRO A 163 -2.73 -19.88 11.56
CA PRO A 163 -4.14 -19.88 11.94
C PRO A 163 -4.47 -18.86 13.02
N ILE A 164 -5.71 -18.36 13.02
CA ILE A 164 -6.25 -17.47 14.05
C ILE A 164 -7.62 -17.98 14.49
N ASP A 165 -7.81 -18.16 15.79
CA ASP A 165 -9.14 -18.44 16.34
C ASP A 165 -9.92 -17.14 16.49
N LEU A 166 -11.14 -17.12 15.95
CA LEU A 166 -11.99 -15.95 15.93
C LEU A 166 -13.23 -16.17 16.79
N TYR A 167 -13.53 -15.19 17.63
CA TYR A 167 -14.71 -15.23 18.50
C TYR A 167 -15.68 -14.09 18.16
N VAL A 168 -16.96 -14.31 18.42
CA VAL A 168 -17.99 -13.29 18.20
C VAL A 168 -17.67 -12.05 19.04
N GLY A 169 -17.53 -10.91 18.35
CA GLY A 169 -17.17 -9.63 18.96
C GLY A 169 -15.69 -9.23 18.77
N ASP A 170 -14.87 -10.14 18.25
CA ASP A 170 -13.52 -9.79 17.82
C ASP A 170 -13.56 -8.91 16.58
N THR A 171 -12.46 -8.23 16.31
CA THR A 171 -12.20 -7.53 15.06
C THR A 171 -10.77 -7.80 14.67
N ILE A 172 -10.58 -8.45 13.55
CA ILE A 172 -9.25 -8.64 12.97
C ILE A 172 -8.99 -7.46 12.04
N HIS A 173 -8.00 -6.66 12.39
CA HIS A 173 -7.59 -5.47 11.66
C HIS A 173 -6.23 -5.72 11.03
N TYR A 174 -6.12 -5.57 9.71
CA TYR A 174 -4.87 -5.77 8.97
C TYR A 174 -4.86 -4.95 7.69
N TYR A 175 -3.70 -4.88 7.04
CA TYR A 175 -3.52 -4.15 5.79
C TYR A 175 -3.04 -5.07 4.67
N VAL A 176 -3.39 -4.69 3.44
CA VAL A 176 -2.81 -5.20 2.20
C VAL A 176 -2.37 -4.02 1.36
N ALA A 177 -1.12 -4.02 0.91
CA ALA A 177 -0.64 -3.04 -0.06
C ALA A 177 -0.49 -3.67 -1.45
N GLU A 178 -1.02 -2.99 -2.45
CA GLU A 178 -0.74 -3.26 -3.86
C GLU A 178 0.27 -2.21 -4.33
N ILE A 179 1.44 -2.67 -4.78
CA ILE A 179 2.62 -1.86 -5.03
C ILE A 179 3.07 -2.07 -6.47
N PHE A 180 3.36 -0.99 -7.17
CA PHE A 180 3.89 -1.01 -8.53
C PHE A 180 5.31 -0.43 -8.58
N GLY A 181 6.13 -0.90 -9.50
CA GLY A 181 7.44 -0.36 -9.82
C GLY A 181 7.79 -0.54 -11.30
N GLU A 182 8.49 0.43 -11.87
CA GLU A 182 8.97 0.37 -13.26
C GLU A 182 10.11 -0.64 -13.42
N ASP A 183 10.91 -0.82 -12.37
CA ASP A 183 11.97 -1.81 -12.25
C ASP A 183 12.11 -2.28 -10.79
N ILE A 184 13.08 -3.17 -10.53
CA ILE A 184 13.24 -3.77 -9.20
C ILE A 184 13.66 -2.74 -8.14
N GLU A 185 14.49 -1.75 -8.49
CA GLU A 185 14.97 -0.72 -7.56
C GLU A 185 13.80 0.21 -7.16
N ASP A 186 13.04 0.68 -8.13
CA ASP A 186 11.83 1.50 -7.91
C ASP A 186 10.77 0.74 -7.12
N PHE A 187 10.54 -0.54 -7.46
CA PHE A 187 9.60 -1.40 -6.76
C PHE A 187 9.96 -1.61 -5.29
N GLU A 188 11.23 -1.90 -4.99
CA GLU A 188 11.70 -2.07 -3.61
C GLU A 188 11.61 -0.78 -2.82
N GLU A 189 11.93 0.37 -3.43
CA GLU A 189 11.75 1.68 -2.80
C GLU A 189 10.27 1.95 -2.48
N ASN A 190 9.36 1.64 -3.38
CA ASN A 190 7.92 1.80 -3.15
C ASN A 190 7.42 0.88 -2.02
N ALA A 191 7.91 -0.35 -1.95
CA ALA A 191 7.60 -1.26 -0.84
C ALA A 191 8.11 -0.74 0.51
N ASP A 192 9.32 -0.20 0.56
CA ASP A 192 9.90 0.40 1.77
C ASP A 192 9.13 1.67 2.19
N ARG A 193 8.61 2.45 1.23
CA ARG A 193 7.73 3.60 1.50
C ARG A 193 6.41 3.18 2.16
N VAL A 194 5.82 2.07 1.72
CA VAL A 194 4.62 1.52 2.37
C VAL A 194 4.90 1.14 3.82
N LEU A 195 6.01 0.44 4.08
CA LEU A 195 6.42 0.08 5.44
C LEU A 195 6.62 1.31 6.33
N ALA A 196 7.30 2.34 5.82
CA ALA A 196 7.52 3.57 6.55
C ALA A 196 6.23 4.35 6.80
N LEU A 197 5.31 4.37 5.83
CA LEU A 197 4.03 5.04 5.96
C LEU A 197 3.18 4.43 7.09
N LEU A 198 3.11 3.11 7.17
CA LEU A 198 2.41 2.41 8.26
C LEU A 198 3.09 2.65 9.61
N ASN A 199 4.42 2.57 9.68
CA ASN A 199 5.18 2.84 10.89
C ASN A 199 5.04 4.30 11.39
N ASN A 200 4.63 5.21 10.51
CA ASN A 200 4.42 6.63 10.79
C ASN A 200 2.94 7.02 10.92
N ASP A 201 2.05 6.07 11.19
CA ASP A 201 0.60 6.33 11.33
C ASP A 201 0.02 7.13 10.15
N PHE A 202 0.38 6.79 8.92
CA PHE A 202 0.00 7.45 7.67
C PHE A 202 0.47 8.91 7.52
N ASN A 203 1.42 9.36 8.34
CA ASN A 203 1.99 10.67 8.15
C ASN A 203 3.03 10.66 7.03
N THR A 204 2.79 11.49 6.03
CA THR A 204 3.71 11.72 4.91
C THR A 204 4.60 12.92 5.15
N PRO A 205 5.78 12.98 4.53
CA PRO A 205 6.60 14.17 4.55
C PRO A 205 5.84 15.41 4.10
N GLY A 206 6.03 16.51 4.80
CA GLY A 206 5.39 17.78 4.51
C GLY A 206 6.39 18.90 4.23
N PRO A 207 5.92 20.04 3.70
CA PRO A 207 6.79 21.20 3.53
C PRO A 207 7.23 21.77 4.87
N PRO A 208 8.37 22.48 4.93
CA PRO A 208 8.76 23.22 6.10
C PRO A 208 7.66 24.16 6.58
N PRO A 209 7.52 24.39 7.90
CA PRO A 209 6.51 25.28 8.42
C PRO A 209 6.72 26.70 7.89
N GLN A 210 5.65 27.45 7.78
CA GLN A 210 5.74 28.87 7.41
C GLN A 210 6.52 29.65 8.48
N PRO A 211 7.41 30.59 8.11
CA PRO A 211 8.05 31.43 9.08
C PRO A 211 7.03 32.36 9.74
N ASP A 212 7.23 32.66 11.01
CA ASP A 212 6.55 33.79 11.63
C ASP A 212 7.03 35.08 10.98
N PHE A 213 6.14 36.03 10.73
CA PHE A 213 6.52 37.29 10.12
C PHE A 213 5.82 38.48 10.80
N ARG A 214 6.46 39.62 10.71
CA ARG A 214 5.92 40.91 11.13
C ARG A 214 5.76 41.82 9.93
N VAL A 215 4.70 42.59 9.91
CA VAL A 215 4.44 43.58 8.87
C VAL A 215 4.41 44.95 9.51
N SER A 216 5.26 45.85 9.00
CA SER A 216 5.25 47.25 9.36
C SER A 216 4.94 48.10 8.13
N VAL A 217 4.07 49.08 8.28
CA VAL A 217 3.65 49.96 7.18
C VAL A 217 4.19 51.36 7.46
N ASP A 218 4.85 51.92 6.48
CA ASP A 218 5.32 53.29 6.48
C ASP A 218 4.81 54.03 5.23
N ASN A 219 5.16 55.29 5.09
CA ASN A 219 4.77 56.10 3.96
C ASN A 219 5.29 55.52 2.65
N HIS A 220 4.39 54.96 1.81
CA HIS A 220 4.66 54.33 0.51
C HIS A 220 5.53 53.05 0.58
N SER A 221 5.70 52.44 1.74
CA SER A 221 6.46 51.19 1.88
C SER A 221 5.79 50.23 2.86
N VAL A 222 6.04 48.94 2.65
CA VAL A 222 5.70 47.86 3.57
C VAL A 222 6.95 47.08 3.86
N LEU A 223 7.33 47.03 5.13
CA LEU A 223 8.42 46.18 5.60
C LEU A 223 7.81 44.85 6.08
N ILE A 224 8.29 43.77 5.52
CA ILE A 224 8.00 42.41 5.96
C ILE A 224 9.28 41.86 6.57
N ASP A 225 9.22 41.50 7.84
CA ASP A 225 10.33 40.97 8.60
C ASP A 225 9.96 39.56 9.05
N TRP A 226 10.69 38.53 8.58
CA TRP A 226 10.56 37.14 8.95
C TRP A 226 11.78 36.62 9.69
N GLU A 227 12.34 37.45 10.55
CA GLU A 227 13.40 37.05 11.47
C GLU A 227 12.91 35.90 12.36
N ILE A 228 13.76 34.91 12.62
CA ILE A 228 13.44 33.76 13.43
C ILE A 228 13.22 34.17 14.88
N PHE A 229 11.99 34.00 15.35
CA PHE A 229 11.68 34.27 16.74
C PHE A 229 12.01 33.05 17.61
N PRO A 230 12.43 33.23 18.87
CA PRO A 230 12.85 32.13 19.74
C PRO A 230 11.79 31.07 20.02
N THR A 231 10.51 31.40 19.74
CA THR A 231 9.34 30.51 19.98
C THR A 231 8.85 29.85 18.69
N SER A 232 9.38 30.21 17.53
CA SER A 232 8.95 29.66 16.25
C SER A 232 9.91 28.55 15.77
N VAL A 233 9.34 27.61 15.02
CA VAL A 233 10.13 26.63 14.30
C VAL A 233 10.87 27.35 13.17
N ASN A 234 12.17 27.14 13.09
CA ASN A 234 12.96 27.69 12.00
C ASN A 234 12.83 26.83 10.74
N PRO A 235 12.14 27.31 9.69
CA PRO A 235 11.95 26.53 8.47
C PRO A 235 13.27 26.23 7.72
N GLU A 236 14.29 27.06 7.88
CA GLU A 236 15.57 26.90 7.19
C GLU A 236 16.40 25.71 7.68
N ILE A 237 16.11 25.23 8.90
CA ILE A 237 16.78 24.08 9.51
C ILE A 237 15.77 22.99 9.93
N TYR A 238 14.54 23.11 9.46
CA TYR A 238 13.50 22.14 9.77
C TYR A 238 13.85 20.77 9.19
N GLN A 239 13.74 19.74 10.01
CA GLN A 239 13.86 18.36 9.61
C GLN A 239 12.47 17.73 9.70
N ASP A 240 11.98 17.25 8.58
CA ASP A 240 10.74 16.53 8.56
C ASP A 240 10.96 15.12 9.18
N PRO A 241 10.25 14.75 10.25
CA PRO A 241 10.44 13.46 10.90
C PRO A 241 9.96 12.26 10.06
N TYR A 242 9.19 12.52 9.01
CA TYR A 242 8.61 11.48 8.15
C TYR A 242 9.36 11.29 6.83
N ARG A 243 10.46 12.03 6.60
CA ARG A 243 11.30 11.82 5.42
C ARG A 243 12.11 10.53 5.55
N MET A 244 12.10 9.75 4.49
CA MET A 244 12.85 8.50 4.38
C MET A 244 14.24 8.70 3.79
N ASP A 245 14.43 9.75 2.98
CA ASP A 245 15.76 10.14 2.52
C ASP A 245 16.55 10.81 3.67
N ASN A 246 17.85 10.69 3.63
CA ASN A 246 18.73 11.33 4.61
C ASN A 246 18.94 12.83 4.33
N GLU A 247 18.12 13.44 3.48
CA GLU A 247 18.20 14.86 3.18
C GLU A 247 17.72 15.70 4.37
N VAL A 248 18.63 16.46 4.92
CA VAL A 248 18.44 17.18 6.17
C VAL A 248 17.60 18.44 6.02
N GLN A 249 17.42 18.96 4.78
CA GLN A 249 16.78 20.26 4.57
C GLN A 249 15.93 20.31 3.31
N PRO A 250 14.61 20.19 3.41
CA PRO A 250 13.71 20.43 2.28
C PRO A 250 13.51 21.92 1.98
N PHE A 251 14.18 22.83 2.71
CA PHE A 251 14.01 24.25 2.55
C PHE A 251 14.74 24.78 1.31
N GLU A 252 13.99 25.26 0.32
CA GLU A 252 14.53 25.81 -0.93
C GLU A 252 14.61 27.35 -0.94
N GLY A 253 13.96 28.00 -0.01
CA GLY A 253 13.91 29.47 0.08
C GLY A 253 12.51 30.04 0.30
N TYR A 254 12.46 31.36 0.38
CA TYR A 254 11.19 32.09 0.51
C TYR A 254 10.77 32.67 -0.84
N ARG A 255 9.47 32.66 -1.10
CA ARG A 255 8.86 33.32 -2.26
C ARG A 255 7.82 34.31 -1.78
N LEU A 256 7.99 35.57 -2.15
CA LEU A 256 7.06 36.64 -1.83
C LEU A 256 6.13 36.94 -3.01
N TYR A 257 4.85 36.93 -2.75
CA TYR A 257 3.82 37.20 -3.76
C TYR A 257 2.96 38.41 -3.35
N LYS A 258 2.52 39.17 -4.33
CA LYS A 258 1.60 40.30 -4.15
C LYS A 258 0.34 40.12 -5.03
N SER A 259 -0.82 40.41 -4.47
CA SER A 259 -2.03 40.66 -5.23
C SER A 259 -2.44 42.13 -5.10
N ASN A 260 -2.88 42.74 -6.20
CA ASN A 260 -3.50 44.07 -6.22
C ASN A 260 -5.02 44.01 -6.22
N TYR A 261 -5.61 42.81 -6.25
CA TYR A 261 -7.04 42.61 -6.50
C TYR A 261 -7.80 42.03 -5.31
N SER A 262 -7.37 40.88 -4.81
CA SER A 262 -8.05 40.21 -3.70
C SER A 262 -7.09 39.28 -2.94
N ILE A 263 -7.56 38.71 -1.83
CA ILE A 263 -6.87 37.68 -1.08
C ILE A 263 -6.71 36.38 -1.87
N ASP A 264 -7.58 36.16 -2.88
CA ASP A 264 -7.59 34.97 -3.70
C ASP A 264 -6.78 35.10 -4.99
N GLY A 265 -6.10 36.26 -5.19
CA GLY A 265 -5.29 36.53 -6.37
C GLY A 265 -6.00 37.37 -7.45
N PRO A 266 -5.47 37.42 -8.66
CA PRO A 266 -4.21 36.80 -9.09
C PRO A 266 -2.96 37.38 -8.38
N PHE A 267 -1.96 36.50 -8.21
CA PHE A 267 -0.72 36.84 -7.52
C PHE A 267 0.42 37.07 -8.49
N THR A 268 1.28 38.01 -8.16
CA THR A 268 2.54 38.25 -8.88
C THR A 268 3.69 38.03 -7.91
N MET A 269 4.66 37.20 -8.28
CA MET A 269 5.87 36.98 -7.50
C MET A 269 6.74 38.26 -7.50
N LEU A 270 7.22 38.65 -6.35
CA LEU A 270 8.05 39.82 -6.14
C LEU A 270 9.53 39.46 -5.92
N ALA A 271 9.78 38.32 -5.24
CA ALA A 271 11.11 37.80 -4.93
C ALA A 271 11.03 36.30 -4.67
#